data_acf4074ae00759ea9a099f6e57fa9962
#
_entry.id   acf4074ae00759ea9a099f6e57fa9962
#
_cell.length_a   1.000
_cell.length_b   1.000
_cell.length_c   1.000
_cell.angle_alpha   90.00
_cell.angle_beta   90.00
_cell.angle_gamma   90.00
#
_symmetry.space_group_name_H-M   'P 1'
#
loop_
_entity.id
_entity.type
_entity.pdbx_description
1 polymer ?
#
loop_
_entity_poly.entity_id
_entity_poly.type
_entity_poly.pdbx_seq_one_letter_code
_entity_poly.pdbx_strand_id
1 'polypeptide(L)'
;MRGAGRRVAITGLGVVAPCGLGKEAFWNGLLGPGLNDVGRATEITDWDPSPYYDSPKDARRADGCEQFATAAAIEAMAQAGHLSAEPSRIGTIFGTGVG
;
A
#
# COMPACT_ATOMS: atom_id res chain seq x y z
N MET A 1 4.12 25.70 17.74
CA MET A 1 3.57 25.22 17.94
C MET A 1 2.87 24.95 18.14
N ARG A 2 2.95 25.00 18.01
CA ARG A 2 2.30 24.69 18.25
C ARG A 2 1.73 23.98 19.09
N GLY A 3 1.82 24.08 19.67
CA GLY A 3 1.67 23.16 20.76
C GLY A 3 0.29 22.62 21.01
N ALA A 4 -0.73 23.29 20.66
CA ALA A 4 -2.11 22.83 20.82
C ALA A 4 -2.61 21.94 19.67
N GLY A 5 -1.70 21.52 18.80
CA GLY A 5 -2.05 20.69 17.67
C GLY A 5 -2.56 19.29 18.08
N ARG A 6 -3.33 18.68 17.20
CA ARG A 6 -3.81 17.32 17.39
C ARG A 6 -2.67 16.34 17.24
N ARG A 7 -2.72 15.29 18.03
CA ARG A 7 -1.77 14.19 17.91
C ARG A 7 -2.35 13.15 16.95
N VAL A 8 -1.52 12.71 16.02
CA VAL A 8 -1.91 11.72 15.01
C VAL A 8 -0.99 10.52 15.13
N ALA A 9 -1.56 9.34 15.15
CA ALA A 9 -0.81 8.10 15.21
C ALA A 9 -0.96 7.35 13.89
N ILE A 10 0.14 6.78 13.41
CA ILE A 10 0.12 5.85 12.28
C ILE A 10 -0.05 4.45 12.87
N THR A 11 -1.17 3.81 12.59
CA THR A 11 -1.52 2.52 13.18
C THR A 11 -1.36 1.33 12.24
N GLY A 12 -1.13 1.60 10.97
CA GLY A 12 -0.91 0.53 10.00
C GLY A 12 -0.19 1.03 8.78
N LEU A 13 0.64 0.17 8.21
CA LEU A 13 1.41 0.44 7.01
C LEU A 13 1.17 -0.68 5.99
N GLY A 14 1.09 -0.30 4.73
CA GLY A 14 1.02 -1.25 3.64
C GLY A 14 1.93 -0.82 2.51
N VAL A 15 2.62 -1.76 1.91
CA VAL A 15 3.63 -1.47 0.89
C VAL A 15 3.52 -2.44 -0.27
N VAL A 16 3.55 -1.90 -1.48
CA VAL A 16 3.74 -2.67 -2.71
C VAL A 16 4.86 -2.00 -3.49
N ALA A 17 5.99 -2.67 -3.58
CA ALA A 17 7.19 -2.10 -4.20
C ALA A 17 8.00 -3.18 -4.91
N PRO A 18 8.83 -2.80 -5.90
CA PRO A 18 9.66 -3.78 -6.60
C PRO A 18 10.61 -4.58 -5.71
N CYS A 19 11.09 -3.99 -4.62
CA CYS A 19 12.00 -4.68 -3.71
C CYS A 19 11.29 -5.53 -2.64
N GLY A 20 9.97 -5.51 -2.62
CA GLY A 20 9.22 -6.35 -1.69
C GLY A 20 7.73 -6.03 -1.70
N LEU A 21 6.93 -7.07 -1.67
CA LEU A 21 5.48 -6.97 -1.54
C LEU A 21 5.13 -7.20 -0.08
N GLY A 22 4.51 -6.20 0.54
CA GLY A 22 4.25 -6.20 1.97
C GLY A 22 5.37 -5.51 2.75
N LYS A 23 5.05 -5.01 3.93
CA LYS A 23 5.98 -4.18 4.71
C LYS A 23 7.23 -4.93 5.16
N GLU A 24 7.12 -6.20 5.51
CA GLU A 24 8.27 -6.98 5.94
C GLU A 24 9.22 -7.27 4.79
N ALA A 25 8.69 -7.73 3.65
CA ALA A 25 9.49 -7.98 2.46
C ALA A 25 10.14 -6.71 1.95
N PHE A 26 9.41 -5.59 2.00
CA PHE A 26 9.95 -4.29 1.62
C PHE A 26 11.14 -3.90 2.51
N TRP A 27 10.99 -4.03 3.82
CA TRP A 27 12.05 -3.69 4.76
C TRP A 27 13.29 -4.56 4.54
N ASN A 28 13.10 -5.86 4.37
CA ASN A 28 14.19 -6.78 4.09
C ASN A 28 14.84 -6.49 2.74
N GLY A 29 14.06 -6.09 1.74
CA GLY A 29 14.58 -5.68 0.45
C GLY A 29 15.46 -4.45 0.54
N LEU A 30 15.09 -3.48 1.38
CA LEU A 30 15.89 -2.27 1.61
C LEU A 30 17.21 -2.58 2.33
N LEU A 31 17.18 -3.53 3.27
CA LEU A 31 18.37 -3.90 4.04
C LEU A 31 19.32 -4.82 3.27
N GLY A 32 18.82 -5.52 2.27
CA GLY A 32 19.61 -6.44 1.46
C GLY A 32 20.32 -5.74 0.30
N PRO A 33 20.65 -6.49 -0.76
CA PRO A 33 21.29 -5.90 -1.95
C PRO A 33 20.44 -4.83 -2.61
N GLY A 34 19.13 -4.83 -2.33
CA GLY A 34 18.20 -3.87 -2.90
C GLY A 34 18.01 -4.08 -4.39
N LEU A 35 17.72 -2.98 -5.08
CA LEU A 35 17.59 -2.96 -6.53
C LEU A 35 18.93 -2.60 -7.15
N ASN A 36 19.40 -3.43 -8.04
CA ASN A 36 20.71 -3.23 -8.69
C ASN A 36 20.65 -2.23 -9.84
N ASP A 37 19.47 -1.93 -10.35
CA ASP A 37 19.29 -1.01 -11.47
C ASP A 37 19.07 0.42 -11.00
N VAL A 38 20.11 1.00 -10.45
CA VAL A 38 20.05 2.38 -9.96
C VAL A 38 19.80 3.33 -11.14
N GLY A 39 18.83 4.23 -10.95
CA GLY A 39 18.49 5.23 -11.94
C GLY A 39 17.49 4.79 -12.99
N ARG A 40 16.98 3.59 -12.91
CA ARG A 40 15.93 3.10 -13.81
C ARG A 40 14.62 2.90 -13.06
N ALA A 41 13.51 3.10 -13.77
CA ALA A 41 12.21 2.67 -13.27
C ALA A 41 12.22 1.15 -13.18
N THR A 42 11.78 0.64 -12.05
CA THR A 42 11.71 -0.81 -11.82
C THR A 42 10.27 -1.24 -11.71
N GLU A 43 9.89 -2.20 -12.53
CA GLU A 43 8.53 -2.72 -12.52
C GLU A 43 8.35 -3.79 -11.46
N ILE A 44 7.12 -3.88 -10.96
CA ILE A 44 6.70 -5.00 -10.12
C ILE A 44 6.32 -6.13 -11.08
N THR A 45 7.08 -7.22 -11.04
CA THR A 45 6.86 -8.36 -11.92
C THR A 45 5.94 -9.38 -11.24
N ASP A 46 6.14 -10.41 -10.81
CA ASP A 46 5.36 -11.47 -10.17
C ASP A 46 4.12 -10.98 -9.39
N TRP A 47 3.32 -10.12 -10.03
CA TRP A 47 2.16 -9.53 -9.39
C TRP A 47 0.89 -10.37 -9.62
N ASP A 48 0.23 -10.73 -8.53
CA ASP A 48 -1.06 -11.41 -8.57
C ASP A 48 -2.05 -10.63 -7.73
N PRO A 49 -3.02 -9.95 -8.35
CA PRO A 49 -4.02 -9.18 -7.61
C PRO A 49 -5.14 -10.01 -7.01
N SER A 50 -5.24 -11.29 -7.35
CA SER A 50 -6.40 -12.09 -6.97
C SER A 50 -6.68 -12.16 -5.46
N PRO A 51 -5.68 -12.17 -4.56
CA PRO A 51 -5.97 -12.19 -3.12
C PRO A 51 -6.70 -10.96 -2.59
N TYR A 52 -6.69 -9.87 -3.35
CA TYR A 52 -7.21 -8.58 -2.89
C TYR A 52 -8.59 -8.24 -3.46
N TYR A 53 -9.18 -9.12 -4.25
CA TYR A 53 -10.47 -8.91 -4.90
C TYR A 53 -11.37 -10.12 -4.71
N ASP A 54 -12.68 -9.86 -4.67
CA ASP A 54 -13.66 -10.91 -4.48
C ASP A 54 -13.79 -11.82 -5.70
N SER A 55 -13.49 -11.31 -6.89
CA SER A 55 -13.57 -12.08 -8.11
C SER A 55 -12.45 -11.69 -9.09
N PRO A 56 -12.04 -12.64 -9.96
CA PRO A 56 -11.07 -12.32 -11.02
C PRO A 56 -11.52 -11.19 -11.94
N LYS A 57 -12.83 -11.07 -12.15
CA LYS A 57 -13.39 -10.02 -12.99
C LYS A 57 -13.15 -8.65 -12.40
N ASP A 58 -13.33 -8.50 -11.09
CA ASP A 58 -13.11 -7.24 -10.40
C ASP A 58 -11.62 -6.85 -10.46
N ALA A 59 -10.74 -7.83 -10.28
CA ALA A 59 -9.31 -7.59 -10.40
C ALA A 59 -8.93 -7.10 -11.80
N ARG A 60 -9.49 -7.70 -12.83
CA ARG A 60 -9.18 -7.33 -14.22
C ARG A 60 -9.70 -5.94 -14.60
N ARG A 61 -10.74 -5.45 -13.94
CA ARG A 61 -11.29 -4.12 -14.19
C ARG A 61 -10.47 -3.00 -13.56
N ALA A 62 -9.64 -3.31 -12.58
CA ALA A 62 -8.82 -2.33 -11.90
C ALA A 62 -7.51 -2.11 -12.63
N ASP A 63 -7.09 -0.86 -12.72
CA ASP A 63 -5.77 -0.52 -13.25
C ASP A 63 -4.67 -0.98 -12.30
N GLY A 64 -3.42 -1.06 -12.79
CA GLY A 64 -2.29 -1.45 -11.95
C GLY A 64 -2.16 -0.59 -10.71
N CYS A 65 -2.28 0.73 -10.84
CA CYS A 65 -2.19 1.63 -9.70
C CYS A 65 -3.32 1.39 -8.69
N GLU A 66 -4.53 1.08 -9.15
CA GLU A 66 -5.63 0.73 -8.26
C GLU A 66 -5.37 -0.59 -7.53
N GLN A 67 -4.82 -1.57 -8.24
CA GLN A 67 -4.50 -2.86 -7.64
C GLN A 67 -3.43 -2.71 -6.54
N PHE A 68 -2.39 -1.95 -6.80
CA PHE A 68 -1.33 -1.71 -5.82
C PHE A 68 -1.85 -0.93 -4.62
N ALA A 69 -2.64 0.11 -4.86
CA ALA A 69 -3.24 0.90 -3.78
C ALA A 69 -4.16 0.04 -2.91
N THR A 70 -4.98 -0.80 -3.53
CA THR A 70 -5.88 -1.70 -2.82
C THR A 70 -5.10 -2.69 -1.95
N ALA A 71 -4.07 -3.31 -2.50
CA ALA A 71 -3.24 -4.25 -1.74
C ALA A 71 -2.55 -3.58 -0.56
N ALA A 72 -1.97 -2.41 -0.76
CA ALA A 72 -1.32 -1.66 0.31
C ALA A 72 -2.33 -1.25 1.39
N ALA A 73 -3.52 -0.80 0.99
CA ALA A 73 -4.56 -0.42 1.94
C ALA A 73 -5.03 -1.61 2.77
N ILE A 74 -5.20 -2.77 2.16
CA ILE A 74 -5.62 -3.99 2.87
C ILE A 74 -4.58 -4.37 3.92
N GLU A 75 -3.30 -4.32 3.59
CA GLU A 75 -2.24 -4.62 4.55
C GLU A 75 -2.25 -3.62 5.71
N ALA A 76 -2.36 -2.33 5.41
CA ALA A 76 -2.40 -1.28 6.42
C ALA A 76 -3.59 -1.44 7.36
N MET A 77 -4.76 -1.72 6.81
CA MET A 77 -5.98 -1.92 7.59
C MET A 77 -5.90 -3.17 8.46
N ALA A 78 -5.29 -4.24 7.95
CA ALA A 78 -5.10 -5.46 8.73
C ALA A 78 -4.22 -5.20 9.95
N GLN A 79 -3.17 -4.42 9.79
CA GLN A 79 -2.30 -4.05 10.92
C GLN A 79 -3.00 -3.13 11.91
N ALA A 80 -3.74 -2.14 11.41
CA ALA A 80 -4.46 -1.19 12.26
C ALA A 80 -5.54 -1.86 13.12
N GLY A 81 -6.13 -2.94 12.60
CA GLY A 81 -7.18 -3.67 13.30
C GLY A 81 -8.52 -2.94 13.24
N HIS A 82 -9.31 -3.12 14.28
CA HIS A 82 -10.64 -2.51 14.33
C HIS A 82 -10.55 -0.99 14.48
N LEU A 83 -11.25 -0.28 13.60
CA LEU A 83 -11.37 1.17 13.68
C LEU A 83 -12.68 1.51 14.39
N SER A 84 -12.56 2.27 15.47
CA SER A 84 -13.74 2.69 16.25
C SER A 84 -14.45 3.91 15.67
N ALA A 85 -13.87 4.54 14.65
CA ALA A 85 -14.46 5.73 14.04
C ALA A 85 -15.72 5.39 13.25
N GLU A 86 -16.67 6.34 13.22
CA GLU A 86 -17.82 6.22 12.33
C GLU A 86 -17.34 6.14 10.87
N PRO A 87 -17.96 5.29 10.04
CA PRO A 87 -17.54 5.18 8.63
C PRO A 87 -17.51 6.50 7.88
N SER A 88 -18.43 7.43 8.22
CA SER A 88 -18.46 8.76 7.59
C SER A 88 -17.25 9.63 7.94
N ARG A 89 -16.46 9.22 8.91
CA ARG A 89 -15.26 9.94 9.33
C ARG A 89 -13.97 9.25 8.85
N ILE A 90 -14.09 8.22 8.03
CA ILE A 90 -12.96 7.49 7.47
C ILE A 90 -12.85 7.87 6.01
N GLY A 91 -11.72 8.43 5.63
CA GLY A 91 -11.46 8.82 4.25
C GLY A 91 -10.28 8.08 3.66
N THR A 92 -10.24 8.02 2.35
CA THR A 92 -9.14 7.43 1.60
C THR A 92 -8.61 8.45 0.60
N ILE A 93 -7.32 8.69 0.62
CA ILE A 93 -6.67 9.62 -0.28
C ILE A 93 -5.45 8.93 -0.90
N PHE A 94 -5.45 8.80 -2.21
CA PHE A 94 -4.30 8.27 -2.94
C PHE A 94 -3.85 9.29 -3.98
N GLY A 95 -2.54 9.42 -4.14
CA GLY A 95 -1.95 10.24 -5.17
C GLY A 95 -1.33 9.37 -6.26
N THR A 96 -1.43 9.82 -7.50
CA THR A 96 -0.77 9.17 -8.64
C THR A 96 -0.35 10.23 -9.63
N GLY A 97 0.74 9.97 -10.35
CA GLY A 97 1.21 10.89 -11.39
C GLY A 97 0.33 10.81 -12.63
N VAL A 98 0.03 9.60 -13.07
CA VAL A 98 -0.86 9.32 -14.20
C VAL A 98 -1.68 8.10 -13.82
N GLY A 99 -2.92 8.27 -13.66
CA GLY A 99 -3.85 7.24 -13.20
C GLY A 99 -3.99 6.03 -14.08
#